data_fe66ecc84f0adbfde0d28a6086792700
#
_entry.id   fe66ecc84f0adbfde0d28a6086792700
#
_cell.length_a   1.000
_cell.length_b   1.000
_cell.length_c   1.000
_cell.angle_alpha   90.00
_cell.angle_beta   90.00
_cell.angle_gamma   90.00
#
_symmetry.space_group_name_H-M   'P 1'
#
loop_
_entity.id
_entity.type
_entity.pdbx_description
1 polymer ?
#
loop_
_entity_poly.entity_id
_entity_poly.type
_entity_poly.pdbx_seq_one_letter_code
_entity_poly.pdbx_strand_id
1 'polypeptide(L)'
;MTMDDFDFIDHYGEAEEVASEDQLPDNEVGSSLNCAIIGVGGGGGKMAKAFLDIGYNKTLLINTTPKDIPTDVDDAHVVLIPDADGIGKDVSLGKSVLDANSAVVEDALRTKLGKVDWLIVLSGGGGGTGSATASLHSVFERYLKSVQADGDVLYVASWPTAQECLNPTISKNALSLVNDVSKHSHVVIDNERQVKLLRGKVGMLGMFPFANTAFAKLLTQVLRLSA
;
A
#
# COMPACT_ATOMS: atom_id res chain seq x y z
N MET A 1 -19.23 -6.43 65.13
CA MET A 1 -17.88 -6.07 64.66
C MET A 1 -17.81 -6.53 63.23
N THR A 2 -18.26 -5.66 62.35
CA THR A 2 -18.48 -5.85 60.94
C THR A 2 -17.19 -5.51 60.20
N MET A 3 -16.70 -6.41 59.36
CA MET A 3 -15.59 -6.14 58.46
C MET A 3 -16.18 -5.44 57.24
N ASP A 4 -15.80 -4.17 57.13
CA ASP A 4 -16.16 -3.31 56.01
C ASP A 4 -15.37 -3.64 54.76
N ASP A 5 -16.10 -3.59 53.71
CA ASP A 5 -15.86 -3.69 52.30
C ASP A 5 -14.55 -3.04 51.82
N PHE A 6 -13.70 -3.83 51.16
CA PHE A 6 -12.68 -3.34 50.26
C PHE A 6 -13.27 -3.24 48.87
N ASP A 7 -13.82 -2.07 48.56
CA ASP A 7 -14.08 -1.67 47.16
C ASP A 7 -12.75 -1.42 46.45
N PHE A 8 -12.27 -2.45 45.76
CA PHE A 8 -11.24 -2.30 44.78
C PHE A 8 -11.91 -1.80 43.49
N ILE A 9 -12.03 -0.49 43.36
CA ILE A 9 -12.40 0.13 42.10
C ILE A 9 -11.22 -0.02 41.15
N ASP A 10 -11.31 -0.99 40.25
CA ASP A 10 -10.48 -1.11 39.09
C ASP A 10 -10.70 0.11 38.18
N HIS A 11 -9.91 1.15 38.42
CA HIS A 11 -9.67 2.18 37.41
C HIS A 11 -8.59 1.68 36.46
N TYR A 12 -8.94 0.70 35.64
CA TYR A 12 -8.29 0.60 34.37
C TYR A 12 -8.86 1.71 33.49
N GLY A 13 -8.27 2.89 33.60
CA GLY A 13 -8.45 3.92 32.60
C GLY A 13 -8.07 3.31 31.25
N GLU A 14 -9.03 3.29 30.33
CA GLU A 14 -8.74 3.13 28.91
C GLU A 14 -7.64 4.15 28.62
N ALA A 15 -6.46 3.66 28.26
CA ALA A 15 -5.39 4.53 27.79
C ALA A 15 -5.93 5.17 26.52
N GLU A 16 -6.32 6.43 26.58
CA GLU A 16 -6.58 7.22 25.38
C GLU A 16 -5.30 7.13 24.56
N GLU A 17 -5.40 6.48 23.41
CA GLU A 17 -4.33 6.38 22.43
C GLU A 17 -4.07 7.80 21.94
N VAL A 18 -3.09 8.47 22.52
CA VAL A 18 -2.68 9.82 22.10
C VAL A 18 -2.12 9.66 20.70
N ALA A 19 -2.90 10.08 19.72
CA ALA A 19 -2.45 10.10 18.32
C ALA A 19 -1.12 10.86 18.26
N SER A 20 -0.10 10.28 17.63
CA SER A 20 1.18 10.96 17.43
C SER A 20 0.97 12.17 16.52
N GLU A 21 1.75 13.25 16.71
CA GLU A 21 1.68 14.45 15.85
C GLU A 21 1.94 14.11 14.36
N ASP A 22 2.59 12.98 14.08
CA ASP A 22 2.91 12.49 12.74
C ASP A 22 1.82 11.58 12.13
N GLN A 23 0.73 11.28 12.86
CA GLN A 23 -0.30 10.38 12.39
C GLN A 23 -1.13 11.03 11.27
N LEU A 24 -1.30 10.28 10.15
CA LEU A 24 -2.15 10.71 9.04
C LEU A 24 -3.63 10.77 9.46
N PRO A 25 -4.39 11.74 8.93
CA PRO A 25 -5.81 11.85 9.24
C PRO A 25 -6.59 10.61 8.77
N ASP A 26 -7.76 10.41 9.36
CA ASP A 26 -8.65 9.33 8.96
C ASP A 26 -9.14 9.50 7.51
N ASN A 27 -9.50 8.37 6.89
CA ASN A 27 -10.05 8.38 5.55
C ASN A 27 -11.38 9.15 5.50
N GLU A 28 -11.52 10.05 4.55
CA GLU A 28 -12.78 10.80 4.31
C GLU A 28 -13.79 9.97 3.52
N VAL A 29 -13.32 8.91 2.88
CA VAL A 29 -14.17 8.01 2.09
C VAL A 29 -14.94 7.09 3.04
N GLY A 30 -16.25 7.16 3.02
CA GLY A 30 -17.09 6.19 3.74
C GLY A 30 -16.83 4.78 3.20
N SER A 31 -15.93 4.06 3.85
CA SER A 31 -15.67 2.63 3.63
C SER A 31 -16.14 1.87 4.85
N SER A 32 -16.73 0.70 4.65
CA SER A 32 -17.05 -0.22 5.75
C SER A 32 -15.81 -0.89 6.33
N LEU A 33 -14.70 -0.88 5.59
CA LEU A 33 -13.42 -1.40 6.05
C LEU A 33 -12.49 -0.26 6.47
N ASN A 34 -12.01 -0.35 7.71
CA ASN A 34 -10.92 0.49 8.19
C ASN A 34 -9.61 0.02 7.54
N CYS A 35 -9.19 0.67 6.47
CA CYS A 35 -8.04 0.24 5.67
C CYS A 35 -7.06 1.37 5.38
N ALA A 36 -5.79 0.99 5.19
CA ALA A 36 -4.77 1.86 4.64
C ALA A 36 -4.33 1.39 3.24
N ILE A 37 -3.91 2.34 2.42
CA ILE A 37 -3.42 2.11 1.06
C ILE A 37 -1.90 2.23 1.06
N ILE A 38 -1.22 1.20 0.60
CA ILE A 38 0.25 1.16 0.54
C ILE A 38 0.69 1.03 -0.92
N GLY A 39 1.30 2.05 -1.48
CA GLY A 39 1.89 2.00 -2.82
C GLY A 39 3.38 1.68 -2.77
N VAL A 40 3.85 0.60 -3.39
CA VAL A 40 5.26 0.21 -3.39
C VAL A 40 5.87 0.38 -4.78
N GLY A 41 6.96 1.14 -4.86
CA GLY A 41 7.63 1.51 -6.10
C GLY A 41 6.84 2.49 -6.96
N GLY A 42 7.38 2.92 -8.10
CA GLY A 42 6.78 3.96 -8.94
C GLY A 42 5.38 3.61 -9.47
N GLY A 43 5.14 2.37 -9.88
CA GLY A 43 3.82 1.92 -10.35
C GLY A 43 2.78 1.88 -9.22
N GLY A 44 3.15 1.28 -8.08
CA GLY A 44 2.30 1.22 -6.88
C GLY A 44 2.00 2.60 -6.32
N GLY A 45 3.00 3.49 -6.26
CA GLY A 45 2.84 4.87 -5.81
C GLY A 45 1.83 5.67 -6.65
N LYS A 46 1.88 5.52 -7.98
CA LYS A 46 0.89 6.15 -8.88
C LYS A 46 -0.53 5.62 -8.69
N MET A 47 -0.67 4.32 -8.39
CA MET A 47 -1.98 3.75 -8.05
C MET A 47 -2.45 4.27 -6.69
N ALA A 48 -1.58 4.28 -5.67
CA ALA A 48 -1.90 4.77 -4.33
C ALA A 48 -2.30 6.25 -4.33
N LYS A 49 -1.62 7.08 -5.14
CA LYS A 49 -2.01 8.49 -5.35
C LYS A 49 -3.47 8.63 -5.79
N ALA A 50 -3.97 7.76 -6.66
CA ALA A 50 -5.36 7.82 -7.09
C ALA A 50 -6.37 7.53 -5.97
N PHE A 51 -5.98 6.75 -4.95
CA PHE A 51 -6.77 6.57 -3.73
C PHE A 51 -6.69 7.80 -2.83
N LEU A 52 -5.48 8.36 -2.65
CA LEU A 52 -5.29 9.60 -1.90
C LEU A 52 -6.15 10.73 -2.47
N ASP A 53 -6.20 10.87 -3.81
CA ASP A 53 -6.99 11.90 -4.51
C ASP A 53 -8.50 11.79 -4.30
N ILE A 54 -8.99 10.65 -3.87
CA ILE A 54 -10.41 10.44 -3.59
C ILE A 54 -10.72 10.35 -2.08
N GLY A 55 -9.75 10.68 -1.22
CA GLY A 55 -9.94 10.84 0.22
C GLY A 55 -9.52 9.64 1.08
N TYR A 56 -8.67 8.73 0.56
CA TYR A 56 -7.99 7.73 1.41
C TYR A 56 -6.74 8.36 2.04
N ASN A 57 -6.93 9.12 3.11
CA ASN A 57 -5.84 9.84 3.77
C ASN A 57 -4.81 8.90 4.41
N LYS A 58 -5.23 7.71 4.90
CA LYS A 58 -4.29 6.67 5.37
C LYS A 58 -3.61 5.97 4.20
N THR A 59 -2.79 6.71 3.47
CA THR A 59 -2.06 6.25 2.28
C THR A 59 -0.57 6.50 2.45
N LEU A 60 0.27 5.48 2.20
CA LEU A 60 1.72 5.59 2.18
C LEU A 60 2.32 5.14 0.84
N LEU A 61 3.31 5.89 0.36
CA LEU A 61 4.08 5.58 -0.84
C LEU A 61 5.49 5.19 -0.43
N ILE A 62 5.84 3.91 -0.55
CA ILE A 62 7.17 3.37 -0.23
C ILE A 62 7.99 3.31 -1.51
N ASN A 63 9.12 3.99 -1.55
CA ASN A 63 9.99 3.99 -2.72
C ASN A 63 11.49 4.05 -2.34
N THR A 64 12.33 3.61 -3.26
CA THR A 64 13.81 3.63 -3.16
C THR A 64 14.43 4.82 -3.89
N THR A 65 13.63 5.65 -4.54
CA THR A 65 14.08 6.87 -5.21
C THR A 65 12.97 7.92 -5.19
N PRO A 66 13.29 9.20 -4.92
CA PRO A 66 12.30 10.27 -4.96
C PRO A 66 11.83 10.58 -6.40
N LYS A 67 12.59 10.19 -7.42
CA LYS A 67 12.28 10.48 -8.84
C LYS A 67 10.98 9.81 -9.33
N ASP A 68 10.59 8.71 -8.70
CA ASP A 68 9.40 7.94 -9.07
C ASP A 68 8.17 8.26 -8.21
N ILE A 69 8.30 9.18 -7.25
CA ILE A 69 7.20 9.66 -6.41
C ILE A 69 6.46 10.77 -7.18
N PRO A 70 5.13 10.75 -7.25
CA PRO A 70 4.36 11.85 -7.83
C PRO A 70 4.64 13.17 -7.12
N THR A 71 4.84 14.24 -7.88
CA THR A 71 5.31 15.56 -7.38
C THR A 71 4.28 16.32 -6.53
N ASP A 72 3.03 15.91 -6.57
CA ASP A 72 1.90 16.53 -5.86
C ASP A 72 1.43 15.67 -4.66
N VAL A 73 2.31 14.85 -4.10
CA VAL A 73 2.10 14.09 -2.87
C VAL A 73 2.88 14.76 -1.74
N ASP A 74 2.22 15.00 -0.62
CA ASP A 74 2.84 15.52 0.59
C ASP A 74 3.85 14.53 1.18
N ASP A 75 4.97 15.03 1.71
CA ASP A 75 6.03 14.21 2.31
C ASP A 75 5.52 13.36 3.49
N ALA A 76 4.44 13.78 4.16
CA ALA A 76 3.79 12.99 5.20
C ALA A 76 3.34 11.61 4.71
N HIS A 77 3.00 11.48 3.42
CA HIS A 77 2.60 10.23 2.79
C HIS A 77 3.76 9.42 2.22
N VAL A 78 5.00 9.94 2.29
CA VAL A 78 6.16 9.32 1.64
C VAL A 78 7.02 8.57 2.64
N VAL A 79 7.42 7.35 2.27
CA VAL A 79 8.43 6.53 2.95
C VAL A 79 9.56 6.27 1.96
N LEU A 80 10.58 7.11 2.01
CA LEU A 80 11.76 6.93 1.18
C LEU A 80 12.75 6.01 1.90
N ILE A 81 13.10 4.91 1.24
CA ILE A 81 14.08 3.95 1.76
C ILE A 81 15.47 4.60 1.71
N PRO A 82 16.18 4.71 2.85
CA PRO A 82 17.48 5.34 2.90
C PRO A 82 18.54 4.54 2.15
N ASP A 83 19.62 5.22 1.77
CA ASP A 83 20.79 4.65 1.11
C ASP A 83 20.52 3.87 -0.19
N ALA A 84 19.36 4.11 -0.79
CA ALA A 84 18.96 3.55 -2.08
C ALA A 84 18.80 4.70 -3.08
N ASP A 85 19.59 4.72 -4.15
CA ASP A 85 19.43 5.67 -5.28
C ASP A 85 18.70 5.00 -6.45
N GLY A 86 17.58 4.32 -6.09
CA GLY A 86 16.82 3.51 -7.03
C GLY A 86 17.41 2.12 -7.22
N ILE A 87 16.58 1.19 -7.61
CA ILE A 87 16.92 -0.24 -7.79
C ILE A 87 16.97 -0.59 -9.29
N GLY A 88 16.51 0.33 -10.13
CA GLY A 88 16.31 0.05 -11.54
C GLY A 88 15.27 -1.06 -11.71
N LYS A 89 15.65 -2.11 -12.45
CA LYS A 89 14.78 -3.29 -12.70
C LYS A 89 15.31 -4.56 -12.03
N ASP A 90 16.18 -4.46 -11.05
CA ASP A 90 16.72 -5.62 -10.33
C ASP A 90 15.85 -5.97 -9.11
N VAL A 91 15.03 -7.01 -9.26
CA VAL A 91 14.14 -7.49 -8.19
C VAL A 91 14.90 -8.09 -7.03
N SER A 92 16.05 -8.75 -7.27
CA SER A 92 16.85 -9.35 -6.20
C SER A 92 17.46 -8.28 -5.31
N LEU A 93 18.00 -7.22 -5.93
CA LEU A 93 18.46 -6.05 -5.21
C LEU A 93 17.29 -5.38 -4.47
N GLY A 94 16.13 -5.27 -5.12
CA GLY A 94 14.90 -4.74 -4.51
C GLY A 94 14.50 -5.46 -3.24
N LYS A 95 14.47 -6.78 -3.27
CA LYS A 95 14.18 -7.61 -2.09
C LYS A 95 15.21 -7.36 -0.98
N SER A 96 16.49 -7.41 -1.30
CA SER A 96 17.56 -7.19 -0.30
C SER A 96 17.47 -5.79 0.34
N VAL A 97 17.20 -4.74 -0.45
CA VAL A 97 17.09 -3.38 0.07
C VAL A 97 15.85 -3.20 0.95
N LEU A 98 14.70 -3.73 0.54
CA LEU A 98 13.47 -3.65 1.34
C LEU A 98 13.60 -4.47 2.64
N ASP A 99 14.20 -5.66 2.59
CA ASP A 99 14.44 -6.49 3.77
C ASP A 99 15.38 -5.79 4.76
N ALA A 100 16.48 -5.23 4.27
CA ALA A 100 17.46 -4.50 5.11
C ALA A 100 16.84 -3.24 5.77
N ASN A 101 15.84 -2.63 5.15
CA ASN A 101 15.16 -1.43 5.63
C ASN A 101 13.76 -1.72 6.19
N SER A 102 13.47 -2.97 6.52
CA SER A 102 12.15 -3.39 7.04
C SER A 102 11.73 -2.61 8.28
N ALA A 103 12.68 -2.26 9.16
CA ALA A 103 12.42 -1.45 10.37
C ALA A 103 11.93 -0.03 10.03
N VAL A 104 12.46 0.60 8.98
CA VAL A 104 12.01 1.93 8.53
C VAL A 104 10.56 1.88 8.07
N VAL A 105 10.20 0.82 7.32
CA VAL A 105 8.83 0.62 6.86
C VAL A 105 7.89 0.34 8.04
N GLU A 106 8.30 -0.54 8.97
CA GLU A 106 7.49 -0.87 10.14
C GLU A 106 7.24 0.35 11.03
N ASP A 107 8.26 1.17 11.26
CA ASP A 107 8.15 2.41 12.02
C ASP A 107 7.17 3.39 11.35
N ALA A 108 7.28 3.59 10.03
CA ALA A 108 6.38 4.45 9.29
C ALA A 108 4.91 3.96 9.33
N LEU A 109 4.67 2.65 9.26
CA LEU A 109 3.32 2.10 9.41
C LEU A 109 2.75 2.42 10.79
N ARG A 110 3.54 2.21 11.86
CA ARG A 110 3.11 2.45 13.24
C ARG A 110 2.84 3.93 13.53
N THR A 111 3.76 4.80 13.12
CA THR A 111 3.68 6.24 13.44
C THR A 111 2.63 6.96 12.62
N LYS A 112 2.45 6.58 11.34
CA LYS A 112 1.63 7.33 10.40
C LYS A 112 0.21 6.79 10.23
N LEU A 113 -0.03 5.48 10.35
CA LEU A 113 -1.35 4.91 10.05
C LEU A 113 -2.27 4.78 11.27
N GLY A 114 -1.70 4.70 12.51
CA GLY A 114 -2.49 4.36 13.68
C GLY A 114 -3.12 2.96 13.56
N LYS A 115 -4.34 2.78 14.06
CA LYS A 115 -5.05 1.49 13.95
C LYS A 115 -5.79 1.40 12.61
N VAL A 116 -5.48 0.37 11.82
CA VAL A 116 -6.25 -0.06 10.66
C VAL A 116 -6.40 -1.58 10.67
N ASP A 117 -7.44 -2.10 10.04
CA ASP A 117 -7.71 -3.53 9.99
C ASP A 117 -7.15 -4.17 8.72
N TRP A 118 -7.12 -3.44 7.62
CA TRP A 118 -6.66 -3.94 6.33
C TRP A 118 -5.55 -3.10 5.74
N LEU A 119 -4.56 -3.77 5.14
CA LEU A 119 -3.59 -3.12 4.26
C LEU A 119 -3.88 -3.51 2.81
N ILE A 120 -4.17 -2.52 1.96
CA ILE A 120 -4.32 -2.71 0.51
C ILE A 120 -3.00 -2.28 -0.14
N VAL A 121 -2.20 -3.27 -0.53
CA VAL A 121 -0.83 -3.06 -1.02
C VAL A 121 -0.80 -3.09 -2.54
N LEU A 122 -0.50 -1.94 -3.13
CA LEU A 122 -0.50 -1.69 -4.58
C LEU A 122 0.92 -1.75 -5.13
N SER A 123 1.16 -2.51 -6.20
CA SER A 123 2.47 -2.64 -6.80
C SER A 123 2.42 -2.85 -8.31
N GLY A 124 3.48 -2.40 -9.00
CA GLY A 124 3.64 -2.59 -10.44
C GLY A 124 4.71 -3.63 -10.77
N GLY A 125 4.40 -4.58 -11.66
CA GLY A 125 5.27 -5.69 -12.04
C GLY A 125 6.44 -5.35 -12.98
N GLY A 126 6.67 -4.09 -13.35
CA GLY A 126 7.71 -3.73 -14.33
C GLY A 126 9.05 -3.29 -13.74
N GLY A 127 9.05 -2.75 -12.52
CA GLY A 127 10.23 -2.21 -11.83
C GLY A 127 10.83 -3.17 -10.80
N GLY A 128 11.97 -2.80 -10.24
CA GLY A 128 12.64 -3.59 -9.20
C GLY A 128 11.92 -3.49 -7.86
N THR A 129 11.67 -2.28 -7.36
CA THR A 129 11.03 -2.03 -6.04
C THR A 129 9.61 -2.60 -5.99
N GLY A 130 8.76 -2.27 -6.96
CA GLY A 130 7.38 -2.77 -7.00
C GLY A 130 7.31 -4.30 -7.10
N SER A 131 8.19 -4.92 -7.89
CA SER A 131 8.21 -6.38 -8.01
C SER A 131 8.80 -7.10 -6.78
N ALA A 132 9.45 -6.37 -5.88
CA ALA A 132 9.97 -6.90 -4.62
C ALA A 132 8.99 -6.75 -3.45
N THR A 133 7.80 -6.21 -3.65
CA THR A 133 6.83 -5.84 -2.61
C THR A 133 6.56 -6.95 -1.60
N ALA A 134 6.47 -8.21 -2.05
CA ALA A 134 6.16 -9.33 -1.17
C ALA A 134 7.23 -9.60 -0.08
N SER A 135 8.45 -9.07 -0.22
CA SER A 135 9.46 -9.15 0.85
C SER A 135 9.05 -8.37 2.10
N LEU A 136 8.17 -7.39 1.98
CA LEU A 136 7.62 -6.65 3.11
C LEU A 136 6.43 -7.34 3.80
N HIS A 137 5.99 -8.53 3.34
CA HIS A 137 4.79 -9.18 3.88
C HIS A 137 4.88 -9.39 5.41
N SER A 138 6.00 -9.88 5.90
CA SER A 138 6.20 -10.09 7.34
C SER A 138 6.16 -8.78 8.16
N VAL A 139 6.54 -7.64 7.55
CA VAL A 139 6.43 -6.32 8.17
C VAL A 139 4.96 -5.93 8.29
N PHE A 140 4.19 -6.11 7.23
CA PHE A 140 2.76 -5.82 7.22
C PHE A 140 1.99 -6.66 8.24
N GLU A 141 2.27 -7.96 8.31
CA GLU A 141 1.67 -8.85 9.33
C GLU A 141 2.02 -8.43 10.76
N ARG A 142 3.31 -8.10 11.03
CA ARG A 142 3.72 -7.65 12.37
C ARG A 142 3.02 -6.37 12.76
N TYR A 143 2.89 -5.41 11.82
CA TYR A 143 2.16 -4.18 12.06
C TYR A 143 0.70 -4.47 12.39
N LEU A 144 -0.04 -5.21 11.57
CA LEU A 144 -1.45 -5.55 11.81
C LEU A 144 -1.65 -6.25 13.15
N LYS A 145 -0.78 -7.20 13.49
CA LYS A 145 -0.80 -7.87 14.80
C LYS A 145 -0.58 -6.88 15.97
N SER A 146 0.30 -5.88 15.78
CA SER A 146 0.62 -4.91 16.82
C SER A 146 -0.53 -3.95 17.13
N VAL A 147 -1.39 -3.68 16.17
CA VAL A 147 -2.59 -2.83 16.31
C VAL A 147 -3.86 -3.65 16.55
N GLN A 148 -3.72 -4.95 16.76
CA GLN A 148 -4.84 -5.88 16.98
C GLN A 148 -5.89 -5.77 15.86
N ALA A 149 -5.43 -5.80 14.62
CA ALA A 149 -6.27 -5.74 13.44
C ALA A 149 -7.11 -7.03 13.28
N ASP A 150 -8.36 -6.90 12.87
CA ASP A 150 -9.25 -8.02 12.57
C ASP A 150 -9.17 -8.49 11.10
N GLY A 151 -8.42 -7.75 10.27
CA GLY A 151 -8.26 -7.99 8.84
C GLY A 151 -6.90 -8.55 8.45
N ASP A 152 -6.52 -8.33 7.19
CA ASP A 152 -5.35 -8.93 6.56
C ASP A 152 -4.74 -8.00 5.50
N VAL A 153 -3.77 -8.52 4.74
CA VAL A 153 -3.11 -7.84 3.63
C VAL A 153 -3.72 -8.29 2.31
N LEU A 154 -4.25 -7.34 1.53
CA LEU A 154 -4.69 -7.55 0.15
C LEU A 154 -3.68 -6.96 -0.82
N TYR A 155 -3.06 -7.79 -1.66
CA TYR A 155 -2.17 -7.32 -2.71
C TYR A 155 -2.94 -7.00 -3.99
N VAL A 156 -2.58 -5.88 -4.62
CA VAL A 156 -3.05 -5.50 -5.95
C VAL A 156 -1.84 -5.32 -6.83
N ALA A 157 -1.60 -6.28 -7.72
CA ALA A 157 -0.47 -6.29 -8.62
C ALA A 157 -0.89 -5.85 -10.03
N SER A 158 -0.27 -4.81 -10.60
CA SER A 158 -0.51 -4.46 -11.99
C SER A 158 0.43 -5.21 -12.92
N TRP A 159 -0.15 -5.97 -13.86
CA TRP A 159 0.57 -6.67 -14.91
C TRP A 159 0.88 -5.70 -16.06
N PRO A 160 2.14 -5.63 -16.55
CA PRO A 160 2.52 -4.74 -17.65
C PRO A 160 1.77 -5.03 -18.94
N THR A 161 1.73 -4.04 -19.83
CA THR A 161 1.17 -4.21 -21.19
C THR A 161 2.01 -5.18 -22.04
N ALA A 162 1.41 -5.73 -23.10
CA ALA A 162 2.13 -6.57 -24.06
C ALA A 162 3.34 -5.85 -24.67
N GLN A 163 3.23 -4.55 -24.92
CA GLN A 163 4.34 -3.73 -25.43
C GLN A 163 5.50 -3.62 -24.41
N GLU A 164 5.20 -3.43 -23.13
CA GLU A 164 6.21 -3.40 -22.07
C GLU A 164 6.85 -4.77 -21.88
N CYS A 165 6.08 -5.85 -22.01
CA CYS A 165 6.54 -7.23 -21.91
C CYS A 165 7.47 -7.67 -23.06
N LEU A 166 7.64 -6.89 -24.12
CA LEU A 166 8.71 -7.11 -25.11
C LEU A 166 10.11 -6.97 -24.49
N ASN A 167 10.24 -6.27 -23.37
CA ASN A 167 11.45 -6.27 -22.56
C ASN A 167 11.45 -7.50 -21.64
N PRO A 168 12.39 -8.46 -21.81
CA PRO A 168 12.42 -9.70 -21.03
C PRO A 168 12.55 -9.46 -19.51
N THR A 169 13.24 -8.38 -19.12
CA THR A 169 13.40 -8.02 -17.70
C THR A 169 12.05 -7.65 -17.09
N ILE A 170 11.24 -6.87 -17.81
CA ILE A 170 9.90 -6.48 -17.34
C ILE A 170 9.00 -7.72 -17.19
N SER A 171 8.98 -8.61 -18.18
CA SER A 171 8.22 -9.85 -18.10
C SER A 171 8.64 -10.73 -16.91
N LYS A 172 9.97 -10.89 -16.71
CA LYS A 172 10.52 -11.65 -15.59
C LYS A 172 10.11 -11.03 -14.24
N ASN A 173 10.19 -9.72 -14.13
CA ASN A 173 9.82 -8.98 -12.91
C ASN A 173 8.34 -9.13 -12.61
N ALA A 174 7.48 -9.01 -13.61
CA ALA A 174 6.04 -9.20 -13.46
C ALA A 174 5.68 -10.63 -13.00
N LEU A 175 6.31 -11.64 -13.60
CA LEU A 175 6.15 -13.03 -13.16
C LEU A 175 6.62 -13.25 -11.72
N SER A 176 7.76 -12.67 -11.34
CA SER A 176 8.25 -12.73 -9.95
C SER A 176 7.23 -12.14 -8.98
N LEU A 177 6.71 -10.94 -9.26
CA LEU A 177 5.71 -10.30 -8.41
C LEU A 177 4.47 -11.18 -8.26
N VAL A 178 3.86 -11.61 -9.37
CA VAL A 178 2.62 -12.41 -9.32
C VAL A 178 2.85 -13.73 -8.59
N ASN A 179 3.96 -14.42 -8.83
CA ASN A 179 4.31 -15.66 -8.12
C ASN A 179 4.46 -15.45 -6.61
N ASP A 180 5.02 -14.32 -6.20
CA ASP A 180 5.21 -14.03 -4.78
C ASP A 180 3.89 -13.64 -4.11
N VAL A 181 3.09 -12.74 -4.70
CA VAL A 181 1.81 -12.31 -4.11
C VAL A 181 0.71 -13.38 -4.20
N SER A 182 0.82 -14.36 -5.14
CA SER A 182 -0.16 -15.44 -5.27
C SER A 182 -0.24 -16.38 -4.05
N LYS A 183 0.71 -16.28 -3.13
CA LYS A 183 0.71 -16.99 -1.85
C LYS A 183 -0.21 -16.33 -0.80
N HIS A 184 -0.75 -15.17 -1.10
CA HIS A 184 -1.55 -14.31 -0.21
C HIS A 184 -2.84 -13.88 -0.92
N SER A 185 -3.72 -13.19 -0.21
CA SER A 185 -4.91 -12.56 -0.82
C SER A 185 -4.47 -11.53 -1.86
N HIS A 186 -4.86 -11.71 -3.12
CA HIS A 186 -4.38 -10.85 -4.20
C HIS A 186 -5.38 -10.65 -5.33
N VAL A 187 -5.17 -9.54 -6.06
CA VAL A 187 -5.84 -9.20 -7.32
C VAL A 187 -4.77 -8.82 -8.34
N VAL A 188 -4.90 -9.27 -9.57
CA VAL A 188 -4.03 -8.86 -10.68
C VAL A 188 -4.80 -7.98 -11.64
N ILE A 189 -4.27 -6.78 -11.91
CA ILE A 189 -4.81 -5.84 -12.88
C ILE A 189 -4.04 -5.99 -14.21
N ASP A 190 -4.75 -6.32 -15.28
CA ASP A 190 -4.18 -6.40 -16.62
C ASP A 190 -4.17 -5.03 -17.30
N ASN A 191 -3.00 -4.40 -17.37
CA ASN A 191 -2.83 -3.09 -18.01
C ASN A 191 -3.11 -3.13 -19.52
N GLU A 192 -2.84 -4.25 -20.19
CA GLU A 192 -3.15 -4.40 -21.62
C GLU A 192 -4.68 -4.30 -21.86
N ARG A 193 -5.46 -4.95 -21.00
CA ARG A 193 -6.92 -4.86 -21.05
C ARG A 193 -7.40 -3.44 -20.78
N GLN A 194 -6.81 -2.74 -19.82
CA GLN A 194 -7.16 -1.34 -19.53
C GLN A 194 -6.86 -0.45 -20.73
N VAL A 195 -5.67 -0.56 -21.33
CA VAL A 195 -5.29 0.20 -22.53
C VAL A 195 -6.26 -0.06 -23.67
N LYS A 196 -6.65 -1.32 -23.93
CA LYS A 196 -7.64 -1.66 -24.97
C LYS A 196 -9.00 -1.04 -24.73
N LEU A 197 -9.49 -1.05 -23.50
CA LEU A 197 -10.79 -0.45 -23.11
C LEU A 197 -10.82 1.08 -23.25
N LEU A 198 -9.68 1.74 -23.02
CA LEU A 198 -9.54 3.18 -23.02
C LEU A 198 -9.08 3.74 -24.37
N ARG A 199 -8.63 2.89 -25.28
CA ARG A 199 -8.13 3.30 -26.62
C ARG A 199 -9.16 4.13 -27.37
N GLY A 200 -8.74 5.31 -27.84
CA GLY A 200 -9.61 6.25 -28.54
C GLY A 200 -10.57 7.05 -27.65
N LYS A 201 -10.62 6.76 -26.34
CA LYS A 201 -11.45 7.51 -25.38
C LYS A 201 -10.62 8.48 -24.54
N VAL A 202 -9.36 8.13 -24.28
CA VAL A 202 -8.41 8.92 -23.47
C VAL A 202 -7.08 9.00 -24.23
N GLY A 203 -6.41 10.15 -24.17
CA GLY A 203 -5.06 10.31 -24.75
C GLY A 203 -4.05 9.39 -24.06
N MET A 204 -3.00 8.99 -24.77
CA MET A 204 -2.02 8.00 -24.27
C MET A 204 -1.43 8.36 -22.90
N LEU A 205 -1.11 9.62 -22.66
CA LEU A 205 -0.54 10.07 -21.38
C LEU A 205 -1.54 10.02 -20.22
N GLY A 206 -2.84 10.11 -20.51
CA GLY A 206 -3.91 10.07 -19.52
C GLY A 206 -4.45 8.65 -19.22
N MET A 207 -4.04 7.63 -19.96
CA MET A 207 -4.64 6.29 -19.84
C MET A 207 -4.43 5.68 -18.46
N PHE A 208 -3.20 5.63 -17.95
CA PHE A 208 -2.92 5.06 -16.63
C PHE A 208 -3.47 5.91 -15.48
N PRO A 209 -3.34 7.26 -15.46
CA PRO A 209 -4.02 8.07 -14.46
C PRO A 209 -5.52 7.84 -14.42
N PHE A 210 -6.17 7.81 -15.59
CA PHE A 210 -7.62 7.53 -15.68
C PHE A 210 -7.95 6.12 -15.16
N ALA A 211 -7.19 5.10 -15.57
CA ALA A 211 -7.39 3.71 -15.15
C ALA A 211 -7.21 3.55 -13.64
N ASN A 212 -6.18 4.18 -13.04
CA ASN A 212 -5.94 4.16 -11.61
C ASN A 212 -7.09 4.80 -10.82
N THR A 213 -7.59 5.96 -11.27
CA THR A 213 -8.75 6.62 -10.65
C THR A 213 -10.01 5.77 -10.77
N ALA A 214 -10.25 5.17 -11.93
CA ALA A 214 -11.40 4.28 -12.14
C ALA A 214 -11.32 3.04 -11.24
N PHE A 215 -10.14 2.45 -11.10
CA PHE A 215 -9.90 1.33 -10.21
C PHE A 215 -10.11 1.71 -8.74
N ALA A 216 -9.57 2.85 -8.29
CA ALA A 216 -9.75 3.33 -6.92
C ALA A 216 -11.24 3.51 -6.59
N LYS A 217 -12.01 4.13 -7.49
CA LYS A 217 -13.46 4.30 -7.33
C LYS A 217 -14.21 2.96 -7.31
N LEU A 218 -13.85 2.02 -8.19
CA LEU A 218 -14.47 0.69 -8.24
C LEU A 218 -14.20 -0.08 -6.95
N LEU A 219 -12.95 -0.13 -6.49
CA LEU A 219 -12.60 -0.82 -5.26
C LEU A 219 -13.33 -0.20 -4.06
N THR A 220 -13.43 1.13 -3.99
CA THR A 220 -14.21 1.82 -2.96
C THR A 220 -15.67 1.35 -2.92
N GLN A 221 -16.29 1.15 -4.08
CA GLN A 221 -17.65 0.63 -4.13
C GLN A 221 -17.74 -0.80 -3.60
N VAL A 222 -16.78 -1.66 -3.95
CA VAL A 222 -16.71 -3.04 -3.43
C VAL A 222 -16.55 -3.03 -1.91
N LEU A 223 -15.64 -2.21 -1.38
CA LEU A 223 -15.38 -2.10 0.06
C LEU A 223 -16.60 -1.55 0.84
N ARG A 224 -17.47 -0.76 0.21
CA ARG A 224 -18.73 -0.30 0.81
C ARG A 224 -19.81 -1.38 0.88
N LEU A 225 -19.76 -2.36 -0.01
CA LEU A 225 -20.74 -3.44 -0.08
C LEU A 225 -20.39 -4.62 0.84
N SER A 226 -19.16 -4.63 1.37
CA SER A 226 -18.63 -5.70 2.23
C SER A 226 -18.99 -5.51 3.72
N ALA A 227 -19.90 -4.58 4.02
CA ALA A 227 -20.36 -4.23 5.38
C ALA A 227 -21.56 -5.08 5.81
#